data_c14d69fc8daa9aae19c85a96ce54a3c7
#
_entry.id   c14d69fc8daa9aae19c85a96ce54a3c7
#
_cell.length_a   1.000
_cell.length_b   1.000
_cell.length_c   1.000
_cell.angle_alpha   90.00
_cell.angle_beta   90.00
_cell.angle_gamma   90.00
#
_symmetry.space_group_name_H-M   'P 1'
#
loop_
_entity.id
_entity.type
_entity.pdbx_description
1 polymer ?
#
loop_
_entity_poly.entity_id
_entity_poly.type
_entity_poly.pdbx_seq_one_letter_code
_entity_poly.pdbx_strand_id
1 'polypeptide(L)'
;MAEKQDDIDVAEEKNNKTTKILVVVIAVLLLAVIGFGVFMLTGNGENDPADQTEPVKQAPVYYTIEEPFIVNFSEQSGGQVRYMQVKMKVMARSQAVIDAVKTHLPAIQHELLMLLYSQNYDGLLTSEGTQALQQACLETINRILKSETSLENELEAVYFTSFLMQ
;
A
#
# COMPACT_ATOMS: atom_id res chain seq x y z
N MET A 1 -92.33 44.89 -14.94
CA MET A 1 -91.43 45.99 -14.99
C MET A 1 -90.04 45.42 -14.62
N ALA A 2 -89.34 45.10 -15.61
CA ALA A 2 -88.17 45.83 -16.07
C ALA A 2 -87.00 45.62 -15.13
N GLU A 3 -86.11 44.83 -15.55
CA GLU A 3 -84.78 45.13 -16.12
C GLU A 3 -83.71 45.14 -15.09
N LYS A 4 -82.66 44.35 -15.17
CA LYS A 4 -81.54 44.59 -16.02
C LYS A 4 -80.60 43.40 -16.01
N GLN A 5 -80.52 42.80 -17.13
CA GLN A 5 -79.45 41.88 -17.52
C GLN A 5 -78.50 42.72 -18.32
N ASP A 6 -77.29 42.84 -17.86
CA ASP A 6 -76.05 43.00 -18.67
C ASP A 6 -74.80 43.15 -17.79
N ASP A 7 -73.76 42.62 -18.30
CA ASP A 7 -72.34 42.71 -17.85
C ASP A 7 -71.75 41.58 -16.99
N ILE A 8 -71.76 40.39 -17.59
CA ILE A 8 -70.74 39.40 -17.19
C ILE A 8 -70.23 38.65 -18.44
N ASP A 9 -69.43 39.29 -19.29
CA ASP A 9 -68.78 38.55 -20.39
C ASP A 9 -67.47 39.08 -20.89
N VAL A 10 -66.68 39.76 -20.10
CA VAL A 10 -65.32 40.24 -20.55
C VAL A 10 -64.15 39.75 -19.66
N ALA A 11 -64.40 38.99 -18.57
CA ALA A 11 -63.38 38.58 -17.66
C ALA A 11 -62.83 37.14 -17.91
N GLU A 12 -63.44 36.35 -18.77
CA GLU A 12 -63.12 34.93 -18.88
C GLU A 12 -62.03 34.59 -19.93
N GLU A 13 -61.78 35.43 -20.88
CA GLU A 13 -60.87 35.12 -21.99
C GLU A 13 -59.41 35.43 -21.66
N LYS A 14 -59.15 36.31 -20.69
CA LYS A 14 -57.74 36.63 -20.27
C LYS A 14 -57.18 35.69 -19.22
N ASN A 15 -58.02 34.94 -18.52
CA ASN A 15 -57.64 34.03 -17.46
C ASN A 15 -57.21 32.64 -17.98
N ASN A 16 -57.78 32.24 -19.13
CA ASN A 16 -57.47 30.91 -19.70
C ASN A 16 -56.04 30.74 -20.23
N LYS A 17 -55.41 31.81 -20.73
CA LYS A 17 -54.04 31.74 -21.22
C LYS A 17 -53.06 31.69 -20.05
N THR A 18 -53.27 32.51 -19.02
CA THR A 18 -52.43 32.52 -17.81
C THR A 18 -52.59 31.24 -17.01
N THR A 19 -53.83 30.71 -16.90
CA THR A 19 -54.10 29.42 -16.23
C THR A 19 -53.49 28.25 -17.01
N LYS A 20 -53.55 28.25 -18.37
CA LYS A 20 -52.88 27.22 -19.17
C LYS A 20 -51.36 27.27 -19.05
N ILE A 21 -50.78 28.47 -19.03
CA ILE A 21 -49.32 28.64 -18.80
C ILE A 21 -48.97 28.18 -17.41
N LEU A 22 -49.76 28.53 -16.38
CA LEU A 22 -49.53 28.09 -15.01
C LEU A 22 -49.56 26.56 -14.86
N VAL A 23 -50.55 25.91 -15.51
CA VAL A 23 -50.68 24.44 -15.47
C VAL A 23 -49.50 23.77 -16.18
N VAL A 24 -49.03 24.33 -17.32
CA VAL A 24 -47.87 23.81 -18.04
C VAL A 24 -46.61 23.95 -17.18
N VAL A 25 -46.42 25.10 -16.51
CA VAL A 25 -45.28 25.34 -15.62
C VAL A 25 -45.30 24.36 -14.45
N ILE A 26 -46.46 24.13 -13.83
CA ILE A 26 -46.61 23.17 -12.74
C ILE A 26 -46.32 21.73 -13.24
N ALA A 27 -46.79 21.36 -14.41
CA ALA A 27 -46.54 20.05 -15.01
C ALA A 27 -45.04 19.82 -15.31
N VAL A 28 -44.35 20.85 -15.80
CA VAL A 28 -42.89 20.78 -16.05
C VAL A 28 -42.10 20.67 -14.72
N LEU A 29 -42.51 21.43 -13.67
CA LEU A 29 -41.92 21.32 -12.36
C LEU A 29 -42.12 19.96 -11.70
N LEU A 30 -43.31 19.36 -11.85
CA LEU A 30 -43.60 18.02 -11.37
C LEU A 30 -42.78 16.96 -12.10
N LEU A 31 -42.59 17.08 -13.42
CA LEU A 31 -41.76 16.19 -14.21
C LEU A 31 -40.27 16.35 -13.80
N ALA A 32 -39.80 17.56 -13.51
CA ALA A 32 -38.48 17.82 -13.05
C ALA A 32 -38.22 17.20 -11.64
N VAL A 33 -39.19 17.30 -10.73
CA VAL A 33 -39.12 16.68 -9.40
C VAL A 33 -39.15 15.15 -9.49
N ILE A 34 -40.00 14.60 -10.32
CA ILE A 34 -40.09 13.14 -10.55
C ILE A 34 -38.78 12.65 -11.21
N GLY A 35 -38.29 13.35 -12.24
CA GLY A 35 -37.04 13.02 -12.92
C GLY A 35 -35.83 13.10 -11.97
N PHE A 36 -35.78 14.12 -11.12
CA PHE A 36 -34.73 14.27 -10.08
C PHE A 36 -34.87 13.22 -8.98
N GLY A 37 -36.10 12.90 -8.57
CA GLY A 37 -36.35 11.83 -7.60
C GLY A 37 -35.95 10.45 -8.13
N VAL A 38 -36.31 10.13 -9.39
CA VAL A 38 -35.91 8.89 -10.06
C VAL A 38 -34.39 8.87 -10.27
N PHE A 39 -33.75 9.99 -10.62
CA PHE A 39 -32.32 10.11 -10.74
C PHE A 39 -31.61 9.87 -9.37
N MET A 40 -32.17 10.37 -8.28
CA MET A 40 -31.67 10.09 -6.93
C MET A 40 -31.90 8.63 -6.47
N LEU A 41 -33.04 8.02 -6.89
CA LEU A 41 -33.33 6.62 -6.54
C LEU A 41 -32.63 5.60 -7.44
N THR A 42 -32.37 5.94 -8.71
CA THR A 42 -31.68 5.07 -9.68
C THR A 42 -30.22 5.46 -9.85
N GLY A 43 -29.83 6.70 -9.49
CA GLY A 43 -28.45 7.15 -9.41
C GLY A 43 -27.73 6.66 -8.15
N ASN A 44 -28.43 5.96 -7.25
CA ASN A 44 -27.82 5.14 -6.21
C ASN A 44 -27.50 3.73 -6.72
N GLY A 45 -27.17 3.60 -8.01
CA GLY A 45 -26.38 2.51 -8.50
C GLY A 45 -25.01 2.65 -7.86
N GLU A 46 -24.78 1.82 -6.85
CA GLU A 46 -23.49 1.27 -6.46
C GLU A 46 -22.29 2.23 -6.66
N ASN A 47 -22.32 3.38 -5.99
CA ASN A 47 -21.14 3.77 -5.30
C ASN A 47 -21.15 2.92 -4.00
N ASP A 48 -20.92 1.63 -4.13
CA ASP A 48 -19.99 1.01 -3.22
C ASP A 48 -18.85 2.01 -3.10
N PRO A 49 -18.53 2.51 -1.90
CA PRO A 49 -17.23 3.10 -1.71
C PRO A 49 -16.34 2.01 -2.29
N ALA A 50 -15.75 2.31 -3.47
CA ALA A 50 -14.75 1.44 -4.06
C ALA A 50 -13.92 1.06 -2.86
N ASP A 51 -14.12 -0.19 -2.47
CA ASP A 51 -13.18 -0.91 -1.68
C ASP A 51 -11.85 -0.64 -2.41
N GLN A 52 -11.21 0.47 -2.05
CA GLN A 52 -9.79 0.58 -2.12
C GLN A 52 -9.35 -0.46 -1.11
N THR A 53 -9.53 -1.71 -1.52
CA THR A 53 -8.76 -2.79 -1.01
C THR A 53 -7.34 -2.39 -1.38
N GLU A 54 -6.74 -1.54 -0.55
CA GLU A 54 -5.30 -1.53 -0.43
C GLU A 54 -4.95 -3.00 -0.41
N PRO A 55 -4.10 -3.48 -1.34
CA PRO A 55 -3.79 -4.89 -1.44
C PRO A 55 -3.43 -5.34 -0.03
N VAL A 56 -4.31 -6.15 0.58
CA VAL A 56 -4.15 -6.59 1.97
C VAL A 56 -2.79 -7.26 1.99
N LYS A 57 -1.80 -6.55 2.53
CA LYS A 57 -0.44 -7.08 2.63
C LYS A 57 -0.56 -8.40 3.38
N GLN A 58 -0.18 -9.48 2.73
CA GLN A 58 -0.16 -10.80 3.35
C GLN A 58 0.59 -10.73 4.68
N ALA A 59 0.21 -11.56 5.64
CA ALA A 59 0.88 -11.60 6.93
C ALA A 59 2.39 -11.86 6.76
N PRO A 60 3.25 -11.16 7.51
CA PRO A 60 4.70 -11.37 7.42
C PRO A 60 5.08 -12.76 7.95
N VAL A 61 5.96 -13.42 7.23
CA VAL A 61 6.58 -14.68 7.63
C VAL A 61 8.05 -14.41 7.93
N TYR A 62 8.51 -14.86 9.09
CA TYR A 62 9.89 -14.66 9.56
C TYR A 62 10.67 -15.96 9.55
N TYR A 63 11.94 -15.88 9.19
CA TYR A 63 12.87 -16.99 9.32
C TYR A 63 14.13 -16.51 10.04
N THR A 64 14.57 -17.27 11.05
CA THR A 64 15.81 -17.01 11.79
C THR A 64 16.95 -17.78 11.15
N ILE A 65 18.04 -17.07 10.78
CA ILE A 65 19.29 -17.73 10.41
C ILE A 65 19.95 -18.11 11.73
N GLU A 66 19.94 -19.41 12.05
CA GLU A 66 20.33 -19.91 13.37
C GLU A 66 21.80 -19.66 13.70
N GLU A 67 22.68 -19.83 12.72
CA GLU A 67 24.11 -19.66 12.91
C GLU A 67 24.49 -18.19 12.89
N PRO A 68 25.25 -17.71 13.90
CA PRO A 68 25.77 -16.35 13.90
C PRO A 68 26.89 -16.21 12.86
N PHE A 69 26.94 -15.06 12.19
CA PHE A 69 28.10 -14.68 11.39
C PHE A 69 29.18 -14.12 12.29
N ILE A 70 30.40 -14.66 12.19
CA ILE A 70 31.54 -14.18 12.95
C ILE A 70 32.63 -13.75 11.98
N VAL A 71 33.03 -12.50 12.05
CA VAL A 71 34.02 -11.86 11.15
C VAL A 71 35.12 -11.23 11.96
N ASN A 72 36.33 -11.38 11.49
CA ASN A 72 37.53 -10.81 12.13
C ASN A 72 37.97 -9.52 11.42
N PHE A 73 38.11 -8.42 12.15
CA PHE A 73 38.52 -7.10 11.68
C PHE A 73 39.94 -6.69 12.16
N SER A 74 40.78 -7.62 12.64
CA SER A 74 42.05 -7.29 13.28
C SER A 74 42.97 -6.40 12.43
N GLU A 75 42.94 -6.52 11.11
CA GLU A 75 43.77 -5.69 10.21
C GLU A 75 43.26 -4.26 10.07
N GLN A 76 41.90 -4.07 10.06
CA GLN A 76 41.25 -2.78 9.83
C GLN A 76 41.08 -1.96 11.10
N SER A 77 41.06 -2.60 12.27
CA SER A 77 40.75 -1.96 13.55
C SER A 77 41.97 -1.45 14.31
N GLY A 78 43.15 -1.52 13.73
CA GLY A 78 44.38 -1.17 14.43
C GLY A 78 44.62 -2.02 15.68
N GLY A 79 44.03 -3.22 15.75
CA GLY A 79 44.15 -4.15 16.89
C GLY A 79 43.14 -3.89 18.02
N GLN A 80 42.24 -2.93 17.89
CA GLN A 80 41.22 -2.62 18.91
C GLN A 80 40.03 -3.55 18.87
N VAL A 81 39.56 -3.90 17.68
CA VAL A 81 38.43 -4.83 17.48
C VAL A 81 38.92 -6.08 16.77
N ARG A 82 38.61 -7.19 17.34
CA ARG A 82 39.07 -8.48 16.83
C ARG A 82 38.05 -9.23 16.07
N TYR A 83 36.76 -9.08 16.41
CA TYR A 83 35.68 -9.74 15.69
C TYR A 83 34.34 -9.04 15.88
N MET A 84 33.47 -9.24 14.90
CA MET A 84 32.08 -8.87 14.92
C MET A 84 31.24 -10.15 14.88
N GLN A 85 30.20 -10.20 15.70
CA GLN A 85 29.20 -11.26 15.66
C GLN A 85 27.84 -10.67 15.31
N VAL A 86 27.20 -11.20 14.26
CA VAL A 86 25.88 -10.79 13.82
C VAL A 86 24.94 -11.98 13.81
N LYS A 87 23.76 -11.83 14.42
CA LYS A 87 22.61 -12.74 14.23
C LYS A 87 21.52 -12.01 13.50
N MET A 88 20.84 -12.69 12.58
CA MET A 88 19.82 -12.05 11.76
C MET A 88 18.57 -12.90 11.56
N LYS A 89 17.47 -12.19 11.35
CA LYS A 89 16.21 -12.72 10.85
C LYS A 89 15.86 -12.06 9.52
N VAL A 90 15.19 -12.82 8.67
CA VAL A 90 14.67 -12.33 7.41
C VAL A 90 13.14 -12.36 7.42
N MET A 91 12.52 -11.48 6.64
CA MET A 91 11.07 -11.39 6.54
C MET A 91 10.64 -11.30 5.08
N ALA A 92 9.64 -12.09 4.74
CA ALA A 92 8.91 -12.03 3.48
C ALA A 92 7.41 -12.11 3.73
N ARG A 93 6.61 -11.82 2.69
CA ARG A 93 5.16 -12.02 2.74
C ARG A 93 4.72 -13.33 2.09
N SER A 94 5.62 -14.04 1.47
CA SER A 94 5.38 -15.33 0.84
C SER A 94 6.15 -16.43 1.53
N GLN A 95 5.48 -17.52 1.87
CA GLN A 95 6.14 -18.71 2.40
C GLN A 95 7.13 -19.30 1.38
N ALA A 96 6.82 -19.23 0.07
CA ALA A 96 7.70 -19.70 -0.98
C ALA A 96 9.06 -19.01 -0.97
N VAL A 97 9.10 -17.70 -0.66
CA VAL A 97 10.36 -16.94 -0.53
C VAL A 97 11.18 -17.45 0.67
N ILE A 98 10.54 -17.72 1.80
CA ILE A 98 11.21 -18.27 2.98
C ILE A 98 11.74 -19.68 2.72
N ASP A 99 11.01 -20.50 1.99
CA ASP A 99 11.47 -21.85 1.63
C ASP A 99 12.62 -21.81 0.61
N ALA A 100 12.61 -20.84 -0.31
CA ALA A 100 13.75 -20.57 -1.17
C ALA A 100 15.00 -20.12 -0.38
N VAL A 101 14.84 -19.24 0.61
CA VAL A 101 15.94 -18.85 1.52
C VAL A 101 16.54 -20.08 2.20
N LYS A 102 15.72 -21.00 2.72
CA LYS A 102 16.21 -22.23 3.36
C LYS A 102 16.94 -23.13 2.38
N THR A 103 16.42 -23.27 1.16
CA THR A 103 17.01 -24.13 0.11
C THR A 103 18.39 -23.61 -0.30
N HIS A 104 18.51 -22.29 -0.47
CA HIS A 104 19.75 -21.64 -0.91
C HIS A 104 20.59 -21.09 0.26
N LEU A 105 20.28 -21.50 1.49
CA LEU A 105 20.94 -20.98 2.70
C LEU A 105 22.46 -21.05 2.65
N PRO A 106 23.12 -22.12 2.17
CA PRO A 106 24.59 -22.16 2.11
C PRO A 106 25.18 -21.07 1.19
N ALA A 107 24.55 -20.81 0.03
CA ALA A 107 25.01 -19.74 -0.85
C ALA A 107 24.78 -18.35 -0.24
N ILE A 108 23.62 -18.15 0.39
CA ILE A 108 23.29 -16.92 1.11
C ILE A 108 24.30 -16.67 2.24
N GLN A 109 24.60 -17.69 3.05
CA GLN A 109 25.57 -17.56 4.14
C GLN A 109 26.96 -17.20 3.62
N HIS A 110 27.41 -17.80 2.52
CA HIS A 110 28.69 -17.48 1.92
C HIS A 110 28.79 -16.03 1.46
N GLU A 111 27.81 -15.57 0.69
CA GLU A 111 27.79 -14.19 0.17
C GLU A 111 27.64 -13.15 1.29
N LEU A 112 26.80 -13.43 2.30
CA LEU A 112 26.71 -12.55 3.47
C LEU A 112 28.01 -12.50 4.24
N LEU A 113 28.73 -13.61 4.39
CA LEU A 113 30.02 -13.65 5.04
C LEU A 113 31.05 -12.80 4.27
N MET A 114 31.08 -12.90 2.92
CA MET A 114 31.94 -12.06 2.08
C MET A 114 31.59 -10.58 2.20
N LEU A 115 30.29 -10.26 2.21
CA LEU A 115 29.82 -8.89 2.43
C LEU A 115 30.29 -8.36 3.80
N LEU A 116 30.16 -9.14 4.86
CA LEU A 116 30.56 -8.76 6.21
C LEU A 116 32.09 -8.58 6.32
N TYR A 117 32.89 -9.40 5.66
CA TYR A 117 34.37 -9.24 5.61
C TYR A 117 34.79 -7.97 4.87
N SER A 118 34.00 -7.49 3.92
CA SER A 118 34.31 -6.27 3.16
C SER A 118 34.01 -4.97 3.92
N GLN A 119 33.37 -5.05 5.09
CA GLN A 119 32.96 -3.86 5.83
C GLN A 119 34.14 -3.16 6.51
N ASN A 120 33.96 -1.84 6.72
CA ASN A 120 34.89 -1.03 7.50
C ASN A 120 34.37 -0.89 8.94
N TYR A 121 35.26 -1.12 9.92
CA TYR A 121 34.94 -1.04 11.34
C TYR A 121 34.35 0.32 11.74
N ASP A 122 35.01 1.42 11.36
CA ASP A 122 34.61 2.77 11.78
C ASP A 122 33.21 3.13 11.26
N GLY A 123 32.88 2.66 10.06
CA GLY A 123 31.54 2.85 9.48
C GLY A 123 30.44 2.16 10.30
N LEU A 124 30.74 0.99 10.85
CA LEU A 124 29.77 0.18 11.60
C LEU A 124 29.50 0.68 13.03
N LEU A 125 30.29 1.65 13.52
CA LEU A 125 30.05 2.30 14.82
C LEU A 125 28.87 3.27 14.78
N THR A 126 28.38 3.64 13.58
CA THR A 126 27.29 4.56 13.41
C THR A 126 25.96 3.82 13.13
N SER A 127 24.85 4.45 13.49
CA SER A 127 23.51 3.93 13.16
C SER A 127 23.30 3.84 11.65
N GLU A 128 23.80 4.83 10.91
CA GLU A 128 23.71 4.91 9.46
C GLU A 128 24.48 3.77 8.79
N GLY A 129 25.68 3.47 9.28
CA GLY A 129 26.50 2.37 8.77
C GLY A 129 25.88 1.00 9.06
N THR A 130 25.29 0.82 10.24
CA THR A 130 24.56 -0.40 10.59
C THR A 130 23.30 -0.58 9.72
N GLN A 131 22.56 0.49 9.44
CA GLN A 131 21.41 0.46 8.54
C GLN A 131 21.84 0.18 7.09
N ALA A 132 22.92 0.80 6.62
CA ALA A 132 23.47 0.54 5.30
C ALA A 132 23.88 -0.94 5.14
N LEU A 133 24.52 -1.52 6.16
CA LEU A 133 24.86 -2.94 6.17
C LEU A 133 23.60 -3.82 6.13
N GLN A 134 22.57 -3.48 6.89
CA GLN A 134 21.30 -4.20 6.89
C GLN A 134 20.66 -4.21 5.49
N GLN A 135 20.66 -3.06 4.82
CA GLN A 135 20.16 -2.93 3.45
C GLN A 135 21.01 -3.74 2.46
N ALA A 136 22.33 -3.68 2.57
CA ALA A 136 23.24 -4.46 1.74
C ALA A 136 23.05 -5.98 1.91
N CYS A 137 22.75 -6.44 3.12
CA CYS A 137 22.38 -7.84 3.38
C CYS A 137 21.10 -8.22 2.67
N LEU A 138 20.07 -7.37 2.73
CA LEU A 138 18.79 -7.59 2.04
C LEU A 138 19.00 -7.71 0.52
N GLU A 139 19.73 -6.77 -0.07
CA GLU A 139 20.03 -6.76 -1.51
C GLU A 139 20.85 -7.99 -1.94
N THR A 140 21.80 -8.42 -1.11
CA THR A 140 22.60 -9.61 -1.38
C THR A 140 21.75 -10.87 -1.40
N ILE A 141 20.86 -11.04 -0.44
CA ILE A 141 19.97 -12.20 -0.39
C ILE A 141 19.00 -12.17 -1.60
N ASN A 142 18.38 -11.03 -1.90
CA ASN A 142 17.46 -10.91 -3.03
C ASN A 142 18.16 -11.17 -4.37
N ARG A 143 19.42 -10.74 -4.53
CA ARG A 143 20.23 -11.04 -5.70
C ARG A 143 20.41 -12.55 -5.89
N ILE A 144 20.68 -13.30 -4.82
CA ILE A 144 20.82 -14.76 -4.88
C ILE A 144 19.48 -15.40 -5.22
N LEU A 145 18.40 -15.03 -4.52
CA LEU A 145 17.07 -15.58 -4.79
C LEU A 145 16.66 -15.34 -6.25
N LYS A 146 16.94 -14.17 -6.79
CA LYS A 146 16.64 -13.83 -8.18
C LYS A 146 17.47 -14.63 -9.19
N SER A 147 18.73 -14.99 -8.86
CA SER A 147 19.58 -15.81 -9.76
C SER A 147 19.22 -17.30 -9.71
N GLU A 148 18.78 -17.79 -8.55
CA GLU A 148 18.57 -19.21 -8.31
C GLU A 148 17.11 -19.64 -8.43
N THR A 149 16.18 -18.68 -8.47
CA THR A 149 14.75 -18.97 -8.53
C THR A 149 14.04 -18.11 -9.57
N SER A 150 12.82 -18.53 -9.96
CA SER A 150 11.91 -17.74 -10.79
C SER A 150 10.83 -17.03 -9.96
N LEU A 151 11.07 -16.80 -8.68
CA LEU A 151 10.09 -16.14 -7.80
C LEU A 151 9.98 -14.64 -8.15
N GLU A 152 8.74 -14.17 -8.29
CA GLU A 152 8.45 -12.75 -8.50
C GLU A 152 8.50 -11.94 -7.19
N ASN A 153 8.22 -12.61 -6.05
CA ASN A 153 8.27 -12.00 -4.74
C ASN A 153 9.69 -12.06 -4.17
N GLU A 154 10.04 -11.03 -3.42
CA GLU A 154 11.35 -10.85 -2.81
C GLU A 154 11.26 -10.86 -1.28
N LEU A 155 12.42 -10.94 -0.66
CA LEU A 155 12.56 -10.69 0.76
C LEU A 155 12.32 -9.19 1.02
N GLU A 156 11.50 -8.84 2.02
CA GLU A 156 11.18 -7.45 2.31
C GLU A 156 12.11 -6.81 3.34
N ALA A 157 12.64 -7.62 4.26
CA ALA A 157 13.50 -7.08 5.31
C ALA A 157 14.49 -8.11 5.86
N VAL A 158 15.61 -7.58 6.32
CA VAL A 158 16.58 -8.26 7.17
C VAL A 158 16.63 -7.53 8.50
N TYR A 159 16.63 -8.24 9.61
CA TYR A 159 16.72 -7.69 10.96
C TYR A 159 17.92 -8.26 11.68
N PHE A 160 18.79 -7.41 12.18
CA PHE A 160 19.83 -7.84 13.10
C PHE A 160 19.23 -8.06 14.49
N THR A 161 19.24 -9.29 14.94
CA THR A 161 18.73 -9.68 16.27
C THR A 161 19.80 -9.64 17.33
N SER A 162 21.07 -9.64 16.93
CA SER A 162 22.24 -9.39 17.76
C SER A 162 23.33 -8.80 16.88
N PHE A 163 23.97 -7.75 17.36
CA PHE A 163 25.12 -7.10 16.71
C PHE A 163 26.12 -6.76 17.79
N LEU A 164 27.24 -7.48 17.78
CA LEU A 164 28.28 -7.37 18.83
C LEU A 164 29.62 -7.17 18.15
N MET A 165 30.36 -6.16 18.61
CA MET A 165 31.74 -5.89 18.21
C MET A 165 32.64 -5.96 19.44
N GLN A 166 33.74 -6.77 19.40
CA GLN A 166 34.69 -7.00 20.50
C GLN A 166 36.12 -7.01 20.00
#